data_b304a3bddffc5eff964f92bbfa25440d
#
_entry.id   b304a3bddffc5eff964f92bbfa25440d
#
_cell.length_a   1.000
_cell.length_b   1.000
_cell.length_c   1.000
_cell.angle_alpha   90.00
_cell.angle_beta   90.00
_cell.angle_gamma   90.00
#
_symmetry.space_group_name_H-M   'P 1'
#
loop_
_entity.id
_entity.type
_entity.pdbx_description
1 polymer ?
#
loop_
_entity_poly.entity_id
_entity_poly.type
_entity_poly.pdbx_seq_one_letter_code
_entity_poly.pdbx_strand_id
1 'polypeptide(L)'
;LADSPDFVSRFRREARAAARLSNPGVVAVYDQGSLDGVAYLVMEYVEGPTLRDLIAAGPLSVKEALGLVAQLLRPLGAAHRAGLVHRDIKPENVLLPSDGSVAKVADFGLARAVTEVTQTTTGNVLGTVAYLAPELITSGDSTSRADVFSAGVVLYELLTGEQPFTADSPIQIAFRNVHEDVPLPSKLVPDMPADVDELVATMT
;
A
#
# COMPACT_ATOMS: atom_id res chain seq x y z
N LEU A 1 8.36 3.72 -23.32
CA LEU A 1 8.95 3.60 -21.97
C LEU A 1 8.81 2.19 -21.41
N ALA A 2 7.69 1.50 -21.68
CA ALA A 2 7.52 0.07 -21.32
C ALA A 2 8.50 -0.86 -22.08
N ASP A 3 9.12 -0.39 -23.12
CA ASP A 3 10.07 -1.13 -24.00
C ASP A 3 11.54 -1.00 -23.53
N SER A 4 11.82 -0.31 -22.43
CA SER A 4 13.19 -0.22 -21.92
C SER A 4 13.65 -1.58 -21.40
N PRO A 5 14.78 -2.15 -21.91
CA PRO A 5 15.32 -3.42 -21.43
C PRO A 5 15.55 -3.44 -19.92
N ASP A 6 15.91 -2.29 -19.34
CA ASP A 6 16.12 -2.12 -17.88
C ASP A 6 14.81 -2.22 -17.09
N PHE A 7 13.72 -1.70 -17.64
CA PHE A 7 12.39 -1.83 -17.03
C PHE A 7 11.96 -3.31 -17.01
N VAL A 8 12.02 -3.99 -18.15
CA VAL A 8 11.62 -5.40 -18.26
C VAL A 8 12.48 -6.29 -17.35
N SER A 9 13.78 -6.01 -17.27
CA SER A 9 14.70 -6.75 -16.39
C SER A 9 14.35 -6.58 -14.91
N ARG A 10 14.07 -5.36 -14.46
CA ARG A 10 13.64 -5.03 -13.08
C ARG A 10 12.30 -5.65 -12.75
N PHE A 11 11.30 -5.45 -13.63
CA PHE A 11 9.97 -6.04 -13.49
C PHE A 11 10.05 -7.57 -13.30
N ARG A 12 10.82 -8.27 -14.16
CA ARG A 12 11.01 -9.72 -14.05
C ARG A 12 11.67 -10.14 -12.74
N ARG A 13 12.64 -9.36 -12.24
CA ARG A 13 13.31 -9.64 -10.97
C ARG A 13 12.36 -9.49 -9.79
N GLU A 14 11.58 -8.43 -9.75
CA GLU A 14 10.63 -8.14 -8.68
C GLU A 14 9.46 -9.14 -8.69
N ALA A 15 8.90 -9.43 -9.86
CA ALA A 15 7.87 -10.46 -10.00
C ALA A 15 8.36 -11.87 -9.57
N ARG A 16 9.63 -12.24 -9.85
CA ARG A 16 10.21 -13.49 -9.34
C ARG A 16 10.39 -13.49 -7.83
N ALA A 17 10.71 -12.37 -7.23
CA ALA A 17 10.81 -12.26 -5.78
C ALA A 17 9.44 -12.40 -5.13
N ALA A 18 8.41 -11.75 -5.68
CA ALA A 18 7.01 -11.89 -5.26
C ALA A 18 6.49 -13.32 -5.40
N ALA A 19 6.79 -14.00 -6.52
CA ALA A 19 6.39 -15.39 -6.76
C ALA A 19 7.00 -16.41 -5.78
N ARG A 20 8.09 -16.07 -5.10
CA ARG A 20 8.70 -16.91 -4.05
C ARG A 20 8.04 -16.73 -2.67
N LEU A 21 7.22 -15.70 -2.53
CA LEU A 21 6.57 -15.39 -1.26
C LEU A 21 5.31 -16.25 -1.11
N SER A 22 5.44 -17.39 -0.45
CA SER A 22 4.30 -18.26 -0.12
C SER A 22 3.71 -17.84 1.22
N ASN A 23 2.63 -17.06 1.17
CA ASN A 23 1.92 -16.60 2.35
C ASN A 23 0.43 -16.46 2.03
N PRO A 24 -0.50 -16.95 2.87
CA PRO A 24 -1.94 -16.87 2.59
C PRO A 24 -2.48 -15.43 2.48
N GLY A 25 -1.82 -14.45 3.10
CA GLY A 25 -2.16 -13.03 3.01
C GLY A 25 -1.49 -12.30 1.82
N VAL A 26 -0.92 -13.02 0.85
CA VAL A 26 -0.34 -12.46 -0.37
C VAL A 26 -1.07 -13.03 -1.57
N VAL A 27 -1.40 -12.18 -2.54
CA VAL A 27 -1.90 -12.62 -3.85
C VAL A 27 -0.81 -13.39 -4.57
N ALA A 28 -1.06 -14.66 -4.89
CA ALA A 28 -0.07 -15.52 -5.52
C ALA A 28 0.22 -15.08 -6.96
N VAL A 29 1.49 -15.04 -7.33
CA VAL A 29 1.93 -14.82 -8.72
C VAL A 29 2.20 -16.19 -9.34
N TYR A 30 1.49 -16.53 -10.42
CA TYR A 30 1.57 -17.83 -11.08
C TYR A 30 2.54 -17.82 -12.26
N ASP A 31 2.56 -16.73 -13.05
CA ASP A 31 3.40 -16.63 -14.23
C ASP A 31 3.66 -15.16 -14.59
N GLN A 32 4.68 -14.94 -15.41
CA GLN A 32 5.02 -13.63 -15.97
C GLN A 32 5.61 -13.78 -17.38
N GLY A 33 5.33 -12.82 -18.22
CA GLY A 33 5.85 -12.87 -19.59
C GLY A 33 5.83 -11.51 -20.27
N SER A 34 6.13 -11.57 -21.59
CA SER A 34 5.98 -10.43 -22.49
C SER A 34 5.40 -10.93 -23.80
N LEU A 35 4.38 -10.28 -24.30
CA LEU A 35 3.76 -10.53 -25.59
C LEU A 35 3.72 -9.22 -26.35
N ASP A 36 4.28 -9.20 -27.56
CA ASP A 36 4.36 -8.02 -28.44
C ASP A 36 4.93 -6.77 -27.75
N GLY A 37 5.96 -6.95 -26.89
CA GLY A 37 6.58 -5.88 -26.13
C GLY A 37 5.82 -5.47 -24.84
N VAL A 38 4.62 -5.99 -24.60
CA VAL A 38 3.83 -5.72 -23.41
C VAL A 38 4.13 -6.76 -22.33
N ALA A 39 4.65 -6.31 -21.18
CA ALA A 39 4.84 -7.18 -20.02
C ALA A 39 3.50 -7.54 -19.37
N TYR A 40 3.32 -8.79 -18.98
CA TYR A 40 2.14 -9.26 -18.26
C TYR A 40 2.52 -10.08 -17.03
N LEU A 41 1.60 -10.12 -16.08
CA LEU A 41 1.66 -10.92 -14.87
C LEU A 41 0.37 -11.74 -14.75
N VAL A 42 0.50 -13.03 -14.47
CA VAL A 42 -0.62 -13.92 -14.17
C VAL A 42 -0.64 -14.14 -12.67
N MET A 43 -1.74 -13.77 -12.02
CA MET A 43 -1.86 -13.84 -10.57
C MET A 43 -3.17 -14.50 -10.14
N GLU A 44 -3.24 -14.86 -8.88
CA GLU A 44 -4.45 -15.34 -8.22
C GLU A 44 -5.60 -14.34 -8.43
N TYR A 45 -6.74 -14.84 -8.86
CA TYR A 45 -7.98 -14.06 -8.83
C TYR A 45 -8.60 -14.16 -7.44
N VAL A 46 -8.75 -13.03 -6.78
CA VAL A 46 -9.40 -12.92 -5.46
C VAL A 46 -10.77 -12.31 -5.66
N GLU A 47 -11.81 -13.12 -5.44
CA GLU A 47 -13.18 -12.65 -5.52
C GLU A 47 -13.54 -11.91 -4.23
N GLY A 48 -13.88 -10.61 -4.35
CA GLY A 48 -14.26 -9.77 -3.21
C GLY A 48 -13.90 -8.30 -3.44
N PRO A 49 -14.34 -7.42 -2.52
CA PRO A 49 -14.02 -6.00 -2.56
C PRO A 49 -12.56 -5.74 -2.17
N THR A 50 -12.09 -4.55 -2.49
CA THR A 50 -10.85 -3.99 -1.96
C THR A 50 -11.10 -3.32 -0.60
N LEU A 51 -10.02 -3.03 0.12
CA LEU A 51 -10.13 -2.22 1.34
C LEU A 51 -10.61 -0.78 1.03
N ARG A 52 -10.35 -0.27 -0.19
CA ARG A 52 -10.89 1.00 -0.67
C ARG A 52 -12.41 1.00 -0.73
N ASP A 53 -13.00 -0.08 -1.22
CA ASP A 53 -14.45 -0.24 -1.29
C ASP A 53 -15.08 -0.27 0.11
N LEU A 54 -14.38 -0.89 1.07
CA LEU A 54 -14.83 -0.93 2.46
C LEU A 54 -14.78 0.46 3.13
N ILE A 55 -13.69 1.21 2.93
CA ILE A 55 -13.56 2.60 3.43
C ILE A 55 -14.63 3.51 2.83
N ALA A 56 -14.96 3.33 1.55
CA ALA A 56 -16.02 4.11 0.89
C ALA A 56 -17.41 3.89 1.50
N ALA A 57 -17.62 2.79 2.20
CA ALA A 57 -18.87 2.52 2.93
C ALA A 57 -18.95 3.25 4.30
N GLY A 58 -17.84 3.79 4.79
CA GLY A 58 -17.74 4.56 6.02
C GLY A 58 -16.63 4.08 6.96
N PRO A 59 -16.34 4.82 8.04
CA PRO A 59 -15.31 4.46 9.01
C PRO A 59 -15.68 3.18 9.76
N LEU A 60 -14.65 2.43 10.16
CA LEU A 60 -14.79 1.17 10.88
C LEU A 60 -14.69 1.36 12.39
N SER A 61 -15.23 0.41 13.15
CA SER A 61 -14.92 0.31 14.57
C SER A 61 -13.41 0.07 14.79
N VAL A 62 -12.88 0.50 15.92
CA VAL A 62 -11.48 0.28 16.31
C VAL A 62 -11.08 -1.20 16.19
N LYS A 63 -11.95 -2.12 16.65
CA LYS A 63 -11.70 -3.56 16.61
C LYS A 63 -11.55 -4.08 15.17
N GLU A 64 -12.41 -3.64 14.26
CA GLU A 64 -12.36 -4.05 12.85
C GLU A 64 -11.14 -3.48 12.15
N ALA A 65 -10.86 -2.19 12.33
CA ALA A 65 -9.70 -1.52 11.73
C ALA A 65 -8.38 -2.17 12.18
N LEU A 66 -8.20 -2.39 13.48
CA LEU A 66 -7.03 -3.08 14.02
C LEU A 66 -6.92 -4.53 13.54
N GLY A 67 -8.05 -5.23 13.43
CA GLY A 67 -8.10 -6.59 12.89
C GLY A 67 -7.62 -6.68 11.44
N LEU A 68 -8.02 -5.74 10.59
CA LEU A 68 -7.61 -5.66 9.19
C LEU A 68 -6.13 -5.25 9.04
N VAL A 69 -5.69 -4.25 9.80
CA VAL A 69 -4.27 -3.83 9.76
C VAL A 69 -3.35 -4.94 10.29
N ALA A 70 -3.76 -5.70 11.31
CA ALA A 70 -3.01 -6.88 11.75
C ALA A 70 -2.90 -7.95 10.64
N GLN A 71 -3.95 -8.14 9.82
CA GLN A 71 -3.90 -9.04 8.66
C GLN A 71 -2.98 -8.49 7.56
N LEU A 72 -2.94 -7.18 7.35
CA LEU A 72 -2.02 -6.50 6.43
C LEU A 72 -0.56 -6.62 6.86
N LEU A 73 -0.25 -6.40 8.14
CA LEU A 73 1.13 -6.40 8.65
C LEU A 73 1.78 -7.79 8.67
N ARG A 74 1.01 -8.88 8.81
CA ARG A 74 1.55 -10.25 8.81
C ARG A 74 2.25 -10.63 7.50
N PRO A 75 1.62 -10.51 6.30
CA PRO A 75 2.28 -10.77 5.02
C PRO A 75 3.42 -9.78 4.74
N LEU A 76 3.29 -8.50 5.13
CA LEU A 76 4.38 -7.54 5.03
C LEU A 76 5.60 -7.99 5.83
N GLY A 77 5.43 -8.40 7.08
CA GLY A 77 6.52 -8.91 7.90
C GLY A 77 7.16 -10.18 7.32
N ALA A 78 6.41 -11.05 6.65
CA ALA A 78 6.97 -12.20 5.93
C ALA A 78 7.82 -11.77 4.72
N ALA A 79 7.33 -10.80 3.94
CA ALA A 79 8.05 -10.21 2.81
C ALA A 79 9.34 -9.52 3.24
N HIS A 80 9.29 -8.71 4.30
CA HIS A 80 10.45 -8.01 4.85
C HIS A 80 11.56 -8.97 5.30
N ARG A 81 11.20 -10.09 5.96
CA ARG A 81 12.17 -11.14 6.30
C ARG A 81 12.81 -11.81 5.08
N ALA A 82 12.10 -11.83 3.96
CA ALA A 82 12.61 -12.31 2.67
C ALA A 82 13.38 -11.22 1.88
N GLY A 83 13.58 -10.03 2.46
CA GLY A 83 14.26 -8.90 1.81
C GLY A 83 13.40 -8.17 0.77
N LEU A 84 12.09 -8.38 0.77
CA LEU A 84 11.15 -7.74 -0.16
C LEU A 84 10.36 -6.65 0.56
N VAL A 85 10.40 -5.41 0.03
CA VAL A 85 9.60 -4.26 0.49
C VAL A 85 8.50 -4.01 -0.53
N HIS A 86 7.28 -3.72 -0.07
CA HIS A 86 6.12 -3.53 -0.95
C HIS A 86 6.14 -2.20 -1.70
N ARG A 87 6.35 -1.07 -0.99
CA ARG A 87 6.51 0.30 -1.51
C ARG A 87 5.24 0.99 -2.02
N ASP A 88 4.13 0.29 -2.13
CA ASP A 88 2.84 0.83 -2.62
C ASP A 88 1.67 0.26 -1.79
N ILE A 89 1.81 0.29 -0.46
CA ILE A 89 0.70 -0.09 0.43
C ILE A 89 -0.34 1.01 0.40
N LYS A 90 -1.54 0.62 -0.01
CA LYS A 90 -2.74 1.47 -0.08
C LYS A 90 -3.99 0.59 -0.10
N PRO A 91 -5.17 1.13 0.20
CA PRO A 91 -6.40 0.34 0.28
C PRO A 91 -6.76 -0.42 -1.00
N GLU A 92 -6.40 0.10 -2.16
CA GLU A 92 -6.65 -0.54 -3.47
C GLU A 92 -5.87 -1.86 -3.64
N ASN A 93 -4.72 -2.00 -2.96
CA ASN A 93 -3.85 -3.17 -3.04
C ASN A 93 -4.13 -4.20 -1.94
N VAL A 94 -5.20 -4.01 -1.14
CA VAL A 94 -5.64 -4.95 -0.10
C VAL A 94 -7.00 -5.52 -0.50
N LEU A 95 -7.04 -6.80 -0.81
CA LEU A 95 -8.23 -7.53 -1.26
C LEU A 95 -8.87 -8.27 -0.09
N LEU A 96 -10.18 -8.25 -0.01
CA LEU A 96 -10.98 -8.86 1.04
C LEU A 96 -11.78 -10.03 0.44
N PRO A 97 -11.30 -11.29 0.56
CA PRO A 97 -11.97 -12.42 -0.05
C PRO A 97 -13.41 -12.62 0.45
N SER A 98 -14.36 -12.84 -0.49
CA SER A 98 -15.78 -13.03 -0.19
C SER A 98 -16.09 -14.30 0.61
N ASP A 99 -15.15 -15.26 0.65
CA ASP A 99 -15.27 -16.50 1.44
C ASP A 99 -14.93 -16.31 2.93
N GLY A 100 -14.57 -15.07 3.33
CA GLY A 100 -14.21 -14.76 4.71
C GLY A 100 -12.80 -15.21 5.11
N SER A 101 -11.96 -15.63 4.16
CA SER A 101 -10.55 -15.91 4.43
C SER A 101 -9.76 -14.63 4.73
N VAL A 102 -8.45 -14.76 5.01
CA VAL A 102 -7.61 -13.61 5.38
C VAL A 102 -7.48 -12.62 4.23
N ALA A 103 -7.42 -11.33 4.56
CA ALA A 103 -7.12 -10.27 3.59
C ALA A 103 -5.80 -10.56 2.87
N LYS A 104 -5.77 -10.23 1.57
CA LYS A 104 -4.61 -10.49 0.71
C LYS A 104 -4.03 -9.19 0.16
N VAL A 105 -2.72 -9.07 0.23
CA VAL A 105 -1.96 -7.96 -0.34
C VAL A 105 -1.55 -8.31 -1.76
N ALA A 106 -1.89 -7.45 -2.70
CA ALA A 106 -1.53 -7.55 -4.12
C ALA A 106 -0.33 -6.66 -4.46
N ASP A 107 0.26 -6.87 -5.62
CA ASP A 107 1.23 -5.99 -6.28
C ASP A 107 2.54 -5.74 -5.52
N PHE A 108 3.05 -6.76 -4.82
CA PHE A 108 4.36 -6.69 -4.15
C PHE A 108 5.49 -6.32 -5.12
N GLY A 109 6.19 -5.23 -4.81
CA GLY A 109 7.43 -4.83 -5.46
C GLY A 109 7.29 -4.24 -6.87
N LEU A 110 6.11 -4.27 -7.49
CA LEU A 110 5.91 -3.81 -8.88
C LEU A 110 5.98 -2.28 -9.00
N ALA A 111 5.75 -1.55 -7.90
CA ALA A 111 5.69 -0.09 -7.89
C ALA A 111 6.99 0.58 -8.38
N ARG A 112 8.17 0.02 -8.07
CA ARG A 112 9.45 0.62 -8.50
C ARG A 112 9.64 0.57 -10.01
N ALA A 113 9.14 -0.46 -10.66
CA ALA A 113 9.16 -0.54 -12.12
C ALA A 113 8.21 0.48 -12.77
N VAL A 114 7.10 0.81 -12.10
CA VAL A 114 6.07 1.73 -12.60
C VAL A 114 6.36 3.18 -12.23
N THR A 115 6.91 3.48 -11.04
CA THR A 115 7.10 4.86 -10.54
C THR A 115 8.11 5.66 -11.38
N GLU A 116 9.15 5.04 -11.93
CA GLU A 116 10.07 5.69 -12.86
C GLU A 116 9.41 6.04 -14.22
N VAL A 117 8.30 5.38 -14.56
CA VAL A 117 7.54 5.59 -15.80
C VAL A 117 6.43 6.62 -15.61
N THR A 118 5.81 6.69 -14.43
CA THR A 118 4.64 7.53 -14.18
C THR A 118 4.94 8.96 -13.74
N GLN A 119 6.20 9.37 -13.62
CA GLN A 119 6.54 10.80 -13.46
C GLN A 119 6.04 11.68 -14.63
N THR A 120 5.45 11.10 -15.66
CA THR A 120 5.05 11.81 -16.87
C THR A 120 3.58 11.65 -17.30
N THR A 121 2.72 10.84 -16.66
CA THR A 121 1.39 10.63 -17.24
C THR A 121 0.27 10.44 -16.22
N THR A 122 -0.56 11.47 -16.07
CA THR A 122 -2.02 11.53 -15.84
C THR A 122 -2.66 10.88 -14.60
N GLY A 123 -3.30 11.73 -13.79
CA GLY A 123 -4.59 11.49 -13.10
C GLY A 123 -4.61 10.59 -11.86
N ASN A 124 -4.04 9.41 -11.92
CA ASN A 124 -4.06 8.43 -10.82
C ASN A 124 -2.97 8.63 -9.74
N VAL A 125 -2.10 9.62 -9.92
CA VAL A 125 -0.99 9.92 -8.99
C VAL A 125 -1.51 10.52 -7.67
N LEU A 126 -2.64 11.22 -7.71
CA LEU A 126 -3.16 11.97 -6.55
C LEU A 126 -3.44 11.05 -5.34
N GLY A 127 -4.12 9.92 -5.56
CA GLY A 127 -4.52 9.01 -4.49
C GLY A 127 -3.34 8.21 -3.88
N THR A 128 -2.36 7.85 -4.69
CA THR A 128 -1.20 7.03 -4.23
C THR A 128 -0.24 7.84 -3.35
N VAL A 129 -0.06 9.13 -3.62
CA VAL A 129 0.89 10.00 -2.88
C VAL A 129 0.52 10.11 -1.40
N ALA A 130 -0.76 10.02 -1.04
CA ALA A 130 -1.23 10.12 0.34
C ALA A 130 -0.64 9.05 1.28
N TYR A 131 -0.19 7.90 0.75
CA TYR A 131 0.36 6.79 1.53
C TYR A 131 1.89 6.70 1.47
N LEU A 132 2.56 7.58 0.71
CA LEU A 132 4.02 7.51 0.56
C LEU A 132 4.73 8.00 1.82
N ALA A 133 5.66 7.18 2.31
CA ALA A 133 6.50 7.54 3.45
C ALA A 133 7.42 8.73 3.11
N PRO A 134 7.75 9.59 4.09
CA PRO A 134 8.61 10.77 3.92
C PRO A 134 9.96 10.45 3.25
N GLU A 135 10.63 9.38 3.71
CA GLU A 135 11.92 8.96 3.15
C GLU A 135 11.83 8.49 1.69
N LEU A 136 10.70 7.92 1.31
CA LEU A 136 10.48 7.50 -0.08
C LEU A 136 10.32 8.71 -1.00
N ILE A 137 9.72 9.80 -0.50
CA ILE A 137 9.53 11.06 -1.24
C ILE A 137 10.86 11.82 -1.34
N THR A 138 11.64 11.90 -0.26
CA THR A 138 12.83 12.76 -0.16
C THR A 138 14.08 12.14 -0.75
N SER A 139 14.38 10.89 -0.41
CA SER A 139 15.62 10.20 -0.81
C SER A 139 15.39 9.05 -1.80
N GLY A 140 14.13 8.61 -1.98
CA GLY A 140 13.82 7.39 -2.72
C GLY A 140 14.18 6.11 -1.96
N ASP A 141 14.60 6.23 -0.69
CA ASP A 141 14.96 5.09 0.14
C ASP A 141 13.72 4.29 0.51
N SER A 142 13.77 3.01 0.20
CA SER A 142 12.67 2.10 0.41
C SER A 142 13.06 1.02 1.40
N THR A 143 12.70 1.24 2.65
CA THR A 143 12.90 0.28 3.72
C THR A 143 11.56 -0.33 4.15
N SER A 144 11.61 -1.35 5.02
CA SER A 144 10.41 -1.91 5.64
C SER A 144 9.61 -0.88 6.45
N ARG A 145 10.24 0.21 6.90
CA ARG A 145 9.57 1.30 7.63
C ARG A 145 8.58 2.05 6.73
N ALA A 146 8.91 2.22 5.44
CA ALA A 146 8.00 2.85 4.50
C ALA A 146 6.66 2.10 4.37
N ASP A 147 6.68 0.76 4.38
CA ASP A 147 5.46 -0.04 4.37
C ASP A 147 4.68 0.09 5.70
N VAL A 148 5.38 0.23 6.83
CA VAL A 148 4.76 0.46 8.14
C VAL A 148 4.09 1.82 8.19
N PHE A 149 4.76 2.87 7.69
CA PHE A 149 4.17 4.21 7.55
C PHE A 149 2.88 4.16 6.73
N SER A 150 2.94 3.57 5.53
CA SER A 150 1.77 3.43 4.66
C SER A 150 0.64 2.66 5.33
N ALA A 151 0.94 1.60 6.11
CA ALA A 151 -0.06 0.87 6.88
C ALA A 151 -0.65 1.71 8.03
N GLY A 152 0.12 2.62 8.63
CA GLY A 152 -0.35 3.61 9.62
C GLY A 152 -1.35 4.59 9.00
N VAL A 153 -1.06 5.09 7.80
CA VAL A 153 -1.98 5.95 7.04
C VAL A 153 -3.28 5.20 6.69
N VAL A 154 -3.18 3.93 6.29
CA VAL A 154 -4.36 3.07 6.05
C VAL A 154 -5.17 2.89 7.34
N LEU A 155 -4.52 2.66 8.50
CA LEU A 155 -5.20 2.57 9.79
C LEU A 155 -5.95 3.85 10.12
N TYR A 156 -5.30 5.01 9.96
CA TYR A 156 -5.94 6.31 10.16
C TYR A 156 -7.21 6.44 9.32
N GLU A 157 -7.13 6.14 8.03
CA GLU A 157 -8.28 6.28 7.11
C GLU A 157 -9.40 5.27 7.43
N LEU A 158 -9.08 4.04 7.85
CA LEU A 158 -10.07 3.06 8.32
C LEU A 158 -10.86 3.55 9.53
N LEU A 159 -10.20 4.26 10.45
CA LEU A 159 -10.78 4.76 11.69
C LEU A 159 -11.59 6.04 11.48
N THR A 160 -11.16 6.91 10.58
CA THR A 160 -11.73 8.25 10.39
C THR A 160 -12.63 8.38 9.16
N GLY A 161 -12.45 7.49 8.17
CA GLY A 161 -13.06 7.60 6.83
C GLY A 161 -12.38 8.63 5.93
N GLU A 162 -11.32 9.31 6.39
CA GLU A 162 -10.63 10.38 5.67
C GLU A 162 -9.12 10.13 5.64
N GLN A 163 -8.46 10.58 4.56
CA GLN A 163 -7.00 10.61 4.50
C GLN A 163 -6.45 11.68 5.44
N PRO A 164 -5.27 11.46 6.09
CA PRO A 164 -4.69 12.43 7.01
C PRO A 164 -4.36 13.76 6.32
N PHE A 165 -3.97 13.72 5.05
CA PHE A 165 -3.66 14.90 4.26
C PHE A 165 -4.38 14.85 2.91
N THR A 166 -5.10 15.93 2.61
CA THR A 166 -5.78 16.18 1.34
C THR A 166 -5.36 17.55 0.80
N ALA A 167 -5.21 17.68 -0.51
CA ALA A 167 -4.88 18.93 -1.17
C ALA A 167 -5.25 18.88 -2.67
N ASP A 168 -5.23 20.04 -3.33
CA ASP A 168 -5.57 20.16 -4.76
C ASP A 168 -4.51 19.56 -5.70
N SER A 169 -3.30 19.27 -5.20
CA SER A 169 -2.24 18.68 -6.00
C SER A 169 -1.45 17.60 -5.25
N PRO A 170 -0.92 16.58 -5.98
CA PRO A 170 -0.06 15.54 -5.38
C PRO A 170 1.19 16.11 -4.69
N ILE A 171 1.75 17.21 -5.23
CA ILE A 171 2.95 17.85 -4.69
C ILE A 171 2.66 18.43 -3.30
N GLN A 172 1.49 19.03 -3.09
CA GLN A 172 1.08 19.55 -1.79
C GLN A 172 0.89 18.42 -0.76
N ILE A 173 0.29 17.29 -1.16
CA ILE A 173 0.16 16.10 -0.30
C ILE A 173 1.55 15.56 0.07
N ALA A 174 2.44 15.41 -0.92
CA ALA A 174 3.82 14.97 -0.69
C ALA A 174 4.57 15.91 0.26
N PHE A 175 4.39 17.22 0.10
CA PHE A 175 5.01 18.23 1.00
C PHE A 175 4.50 18.04 2.44
N ARG A 176 3.20 17.82 2.63
CA ARG A 176 2.62 17.59 3.96
C ARG A 176 3.12 16.29 4.60
N ASN A 177 3.19 15.20 3.84
CA ASN A 177 3.76 13.92 4.31
C ASN A 177 5.21 14.06 4.81
N VAL A 178 5.97 15.01 4.26
CA VAL A 178 7.38 15.22 4.64
C VAL A 178 7.53 16.18 5.83
N HIS A 179 6.62 17.15 6.00
CA HIS A 179 6.83 18.26 6.91
C HIS A 179 5.80 18.36 8.05
N GLU A 180 4.73 17.57 8.00
CA GLU A 180 3.69 17.58 9.01
C GLU A 180 3.53 16.19 9.63
N ASP A 181 3.29 16.13 10.93
CA ASP A 181 2.91 14.87 11.59
C ASP A 181 1.49 14.46 11.20
N VAL A 182 1.26 13.17 11.00
CA VAL A 182 -0.08 12.64 10.77
C VAL A 182 -0.97 12.99 11.99
N PRO A 183 -2.14 13.62 11.77
CA PRO A 183 -2.99 14.02 12.88
C PRO A 183 -3.50 12.80 13.67
N LEU A 184 -3.75 12.95 14.96
CA LEU A 184 -4.31 11.88 15.78
C LEU A 184 -5.76 11.59 15.33
N PRO A 185 -6.17 10.31 15.20
CA PRO A 185 -7.55 9.93 14.89
C PRO A 185 -8.60 10.55 15.82
N SER A 186 -8.28 10.74 17.11
CA SER A 186 -9.17 11.38 18.11
C SER A 186 -9.59 12.81 17.75
N LYS A 187 -8.88 13.49 16.84
CA LYS A 187 -9.29 14.83 16.37
C LYS A 187 -10.58 14.78 15.53
N LEU A 188 -10.86 13.66 14.88
CA LEU A 188 -12.07 13.44 14.07
C LEU A 188 -13.06 12.51 14.77
N VAL A 189 -12.58 11.58 15.60
CA VAL A 189 -13.38 10.58 16.32
C VAL A 189 -13.16 10.76 17.83
N PRO A 190 -14.00 11.56 18.52
CA PRO A 190 -13.75 11.99 19.91
C PRO A 190 -13.61 10.86 20.93
N ASP A 191 -14.26 9.71 20.71
CA ASP A 191 -14.21 8.55 21.62
C ASP A 191 -13.07 7.57 21.28
N MET A 192 -12.07 8.00 20.50
CA MET A 192 -10.93 7.17 20.15
C MET A 192 -10.08 6.86 21.38
N PRO A 193 -9.74 5.57 21.63
CA PRO A 193 -8.83 5.22 22.71
C PRO A 193 -7.43 5.82 22.51
N ALA A 194 -6.81 6.31 23.58
CA ALA A 194 -5.50 6.98 23.50
C ALA A 194 -4.37 6.07 22.98
N ASP A 195 -4.45 4.77 23.26
CA ASP A 195 -3.49 3.78 22.77
C ASP A 195 -3.59 3.58 21.23
N VAL A 196 -4.75 3.84 20.64
CA VAL A 196 -4.92 3.83 19.17
C VAL A 196 -4.29 5.06 18.54
N ASP A 197 -4.44 6.23 19.15
CA ASP A 197 -3.73 7.45 18.73
C ASP A 197 -2.21 7.26 18.79
N GLU A 198 -1.70 6.69 19.89
CA GLU A 198 -0.27 6.38 20.06
C GLU A 198 0.22 5.36 19.02
N LEU A 199 -0.58 4.34 18.71
CA LEU A 199 -0.24 3.37 17.68
C LEU A 199 -0.09 4.04 16.31
N VAL A 200 -1.07 4.86 15.88
CA VAL A 200 -0.99 5.60 14.60
C VAL A 200 0.24 6.49 14.59
N ALA A 201 0.48 7.28 15.63
CA ALA A 201 1.65 8.16 15.73
C ALA A 201 2.99 7.40 15.74
N THR A 202 3.02 6.15 16.22
CA THR A 202 4.23 5.33 16.21
C THR A 202 4.49 4.72 14.83
N MET A 203 3.45 4.46 14.06
CA MET A 203 3.57 3.89 12.72
C MET A 203 3.91 4.95 11.67
N THR A 204 3.54 6.20 11.90
CA THR A 204 3.68 7.33 10.97
C THR A 204 4.67 8.37 11.47
#